data_a20e82041b08cef025605dfbeeab3c03
#
_entry.id   a20e82041b08cef025605dfbeeab3c03
#
_cell.length_a   1.000
_cell.length_b   1.000
_cell.length_c   1.000
_cell.angle_alpha   90.00
_cell.angle_beta   90.00
_cell.angle_gamma   90.00
#
_symmetry.space_group_name_H-M   'P 1'
#
loop_
_entity.id
_entity.type
_entity.pdbx_description
1 polymer ?
#
loop_
_entity_poly.entity_id
_entity_poly.type
_entity_poly.pdbx_seq_one_letter_code
_entity_poly.pdbx_strand_id
1 'polypeptide(L)'
;MIVEQGIPSMPNDGDRVKAKSFLFGEEILELYVESQLDVRFWRFLFKEAGFDKLEIKPARAARGSNGKSEIQKCISDNIIKPCYNILVAIDSDYDFLKDEKAQFYLNEFVFQTYVYSIESFYFFPEGLYEICLDCTNTCNNDKNNLDIDSLFLRWSQAYYSVFIKYIKENCKESKELLYNSLKNLDVYDLKGFEEVEQQPLYEELDDKVLNINNLCLFVNGHLLEEVVLRETKKVTYKLLEREKNNILAKTDQSAKDINAQIYKSTSDILATFRARNLEQHPFIERIKQDLLDFRQKYYT
;
A
#
# COMPACT_ATOMS: atom_id res chain seq x y z
N MET A 1 10.64 7.23 -60.58
CA MET A 1 11.29 6.83 -59.32
C MET A 1 10.58 7.56 -58.22
N ILE A 2 9.58 6.92 -57.61
CA ILE A 2 8.81 7.49 -56.49
C ILE A 2 9.61 7.12 -55.23
N VAL A 3 10.21 8.11 -54.59
CA VAL A 3 10.85 7.96 -53.31
C VAL A 3 9.73 7.89 -52.28
N GLU A 4 9.38 6.71 -51.81
CA GLU A 4 8.59 6.55 -50.58
C GLU A 4 9.39 7.17 -49.44
N GLN A 5 9.01 8.37 -49.00
CA GLN A 5 9.45 8.94 -47.75
C GLN A 5 8.79 8.11 -46.63
N GLY A 6 9.52 7.13 -46.10
CA GLY A 6 9.11 6.37 -44.93
C GLY A 6 8.86 7.36 -43.79
N ILE A 7 7.68 7.32 -43.23
CA ILE A 7 7.35 8.04 -41.99
C ILE A 7 8.37 7.57 -40.93
N PRO A 8 9.12 8.50 -40.31
CA PRO A 8 10.07 8.10 -39.27
C PRO A 8 9.30 7.34 -38.16
N SER A 9 9.70 6.11 -37.89
CA SER A 9 9.14 5.38 -36.76
C SER A 9 9.42 6.19 -35.48
N MET A 10 8.41 6.37 -34.64
CA MET A 10 8.63 6.98 -33.32
C MET A 10 9.72 6.21 -32.58
N PRO A 11 10.73 6.88 -32.01
CA PRO A 11 11.76 6.19 -31.24
C PRO A 11 11.10 5.42 -30.07
N ASN A 12 11.55 4.20 -29.81
CA ASN A 12 11.09 3.47 -28.63
C ASN A 12 11.55 4.18 -27.34
N ASP A 13 10.97 3.79 -26.19
CA ASP A 13 11.28 4.49 -24.94
C ASP A 13 12.77 4.43 -24.58
N GLY A 14 13.46 3.33 -24.89
CA GLY A 14 14.91 3.22 -24.68
C GLY A 14 15.72 4.24 -25.52
N ASP A 15 15.31 4.51 -26.76
CA ASP A 15 15.98 5.50 -27.62
C ASP A 15 15.69 6.93 -27.12
N ARG A 16 14.50 7.17 -26.55
CA ARG A 16 14.17 8.46 -25.92
C ARG A 16 15.00 8.72 -24.66
N VAL A 17 15.23 7.69 -23.83
CA VAL A 17 16.06 7.81 -22.64
C VAL A 17 17.51 8.07 -23.04
N LYS A 18 18.05 7.34 -24.01
CA LYS A 18 19.39 7.60 -24.55
C LYS A 18 19.52 8.99 -25.14
N ALA A 19 18.50 9.47 -25.87
CA ALA A 19 18.49 10.83 -26.41
C ALA A 19 18.46 11.89 -25.31
N LYS A 20 17.68 11.67 -24.25
CA LYS A 20 17.67 12.56 -23.07
C LYS A 20 19.03 12.56 -22.36
N SER A 21 19.60 11.38 -22.08
CA SER A 21 20.94 11.25 -21.49
C SER A 21 22.00 11.97 -22.32
N PHE A 22 21.98 11.81 -23.65
CA PHE A 22 22.91 12.50 -24.54
C PHE A 22 22.74 14.03 -24.53
N LEU A 23 21.49 14.51 -24.48
CA LEU A 23 21.19 15.95 -24.49
C LEU A 23 21.51 16.64 -23.16
N PHE A 24 21.33 15.94 -22.05
CA PHE A 24 21.48 16.50 -20.70
C PHE A 24 22.75 16.08 -19.98
N GLY A 25 23.56 15.20 -20.60
CA GLY A 25 24.84 14.72 -20.03
C GLY A 25 24.68 13.85 -18.78
N GLU A 26 23.49 13.28 -18.56
CA GLU A 26 23.15 12.56 -17.32
C GLU A 26 22.24 11.37 -17.62
N GLU A 27 22.52 10.23 -17.02
CA GLU A 27 21.62 9.08 -17.11
C GLU A 27 20.36 9.34 -16.25
N ILE A 28 19.21 9.41 -16.92
CA ILE A 28 17.89 9.54 -16.27
C ILE A 28 17.27 8.14 -16.22
N LEU A 29 16.96 7.69 -15.02
CA LEU A 29 16.22 6.45 -14.80
C LEU A 29 14.72 6.71 -14.99
N GLU A 30 14.07 5.94 -15.86
CA GLU A 30 12.62 5.97 -16.04
C GLU A 30 11.97 4.83 -15.24
N LEU A 31 10.93 5.15 -14.47
CA LEU A 31 10.16 4.17 -13.70
C LEU A 31 8.68 4.25 -14.08
N TYR A 32 8.13 3.15 -14.57
CA TYR A 32 6.71 3.01 -14.82
C TYR A 32 6.00 2.41 -13.60
N VAL A 33 4.92 3.07 -13.16
CA VAL A 33 4.07 2.67 -12.02
C VAL A 33 2.62 2.55 -12.46
N GLU A 34 1.79 1.83 -11.70
CA GLU A 34 0.40 1.54 -12.09
C GLU A 34 -0.46 2.79 -12.19
N SER A 35 -0.32 3.72 -11.22
CA SER A 35 -1.15 4.90 -11.12
C SER A 35 -0.38 6.14 -10.65
N GLN A 36 -1.04 7.29 -10.69
CA GLN A 36 -0.49 8.54 -10.13
C GLN A 36 -0.32 8.47 -8.60
N LEU A 37 -1.10 7.65 -7.91
CA LEU A 37 -1.03 7.51 -6.45
C LEU A 37 0.26 6.82 -6.01
N ASP A 38 0.79 5.92 -6.84
CA ASP A 38 1.99 5.12 -6.56
C ASP A 38 3.27 5.95 -6.66
N VAL A 39 3.23 7.07 -7.39
CA VAL A 39 4.40 7.92 -7.65
C VAL A 39 5.09 8.36 -6.36
N ARG A 40 4.33 8.72 -5.32
CA ARG A 40 4.90 9.17 -4.04
C ARG A 40 5.64 8.05 -3.32
N PHE A 41 5.03 6.86 -3.26
CA PHE A 41 5.57 5.68 -2.59
C PHE A 41 6.88 5.24 -3.24
N TRP A 42 6.88 5.01 -4.55
CA TRP A 42 8.05 4.57 -5.27
C TRP A 42 9.16 5.63 -5.32
N ARG A 43 8.79 6.91 -5.43
CA ARG A 43 9.77 8.00 -5.34
C ARG A 43 10.53 7.98 -4.02
N PHE A 44 9.82 7.75 -2.92
CA PHE A 44 10.44 7.64 -1.60
C PHE A 44 11.46 6.49 -1.58
N LEU A 45 11.08 5.28 -1.99
CA LEU A 45 11.95 4.11 -1.97
C LEU A 45 13.19 4.24 -2.87
N PHE A 46 13.00 4.70 -4.09
CA PHE A 46 14.12 4.92 -5.01
C PHE A 46 15.09 5.99 -4.50
N LYS A 47 14.57 7.05 -3.89
CA LYS A 47 15.41 8.09 -3.28
C LYS A 47 16.21 7.55 -2.09
N GLU A 48 15.59 6.77 -1.22
CA GLU A 48 16.27 6.08 -0.11
C GLU A 48 17.36 5.11 -0.60
N ALA A 49 17.15 4.46 -1.75
CA ALA A 49 18.15 3.62 -2.40
C ALA A 49 19.22 4.43 -3.15
N GLY A 50 19.16 5.77 -3.13
CA GLY A 50 20.17 6.67 -3.71
C GLY A 50 20.02 6.94 -5.21
N PHE A 51 18.80 6.87 -5.75
CA PHE A 51 18.50 7.26 -7.13
C PHE A 51 17.99 8.70 -7.17
N ASP A 52 18.86 9.66 -7.40
CA ASP A 52 18.50 11.08 -7.38
C ASP A 52 17.84 11.56 -8.69
N LYS A 53 18.14 10.90 -9.82
CA LYS A 53 17.67 11.27 -11.16
C LYS A 53 16.66 10.28 -11.69
N LEU A 54 15.42 10.41 -11.21
CA LEU A 54 14.31 9.48 -11.46
C LEU A 54 13.13 10.22 -12.10
N GLU A 55 12.70 9.76 -13.28
CA GLU A 55 11.44 10.17 -13.91
C GLU A 55 10.38 9.07 -13.70
N ILE A 56 9.35 9.33 -12.89
CA ILE A 56 8.29 8.35 -12.61
C ILE A 56 7.08 8.64 -13.50
N LYS A 57 6.63 7.64 -14.23
CA LYS A 57 5.53 7.70 -15.20
C LYS A 57 4.42 6.72 -14.82
N PRO A 58 3.18 7.17 -14.59
CA PRO A 58 2.06 6.23 -14.45
C PRO A 58 1.78 5.53 -15.79
N ALA A 59 1.20 4.31 -15.74
CA ALA A 59 0.91 3.46 -16.90
C ALA A 59 0.16 4.21 -18.01
N ARG A 60 -0.79 5.09 -17.66
CA ARG A 60 -1.54 5.91 -18.61
C ARG A 60 -0.65 6.81 -19.51
N ALA A 61 0.57 7.11 -19.09
CA ALA A 61 1.49 7.89 -19.92
C ALA A 61 1.94 7.12 -21.17
N ALA A 62 1.88 5.78 -21.14
CA ALA A 62 2.20 4.93 -22.29
C ALA A 62 0.98 4.71 -23.22
N ARG A 63 -0.23 4.48 -22.65
CA ARG A 63 -1.42 4.10 -23.43
C ARG A 63 -2.75 4.77 -23.01
N GLY A 64 -2.75 5.66 -22.06
CA GLY A 64 -3.94 6.41 -21.62
C GLY A 64 -4.80 5.72 -20.56
N SER A 65 -4.49 4.48 -20.13
CA SER A 65 -5.13 3.78 -19.01
C SER A 65 -4.15 3.44 -17.92
N ASN A 66 -4.65 3.16 -16.71
CA ASN A 66 -3.89 2.82 -15.51
C ASN A 66 -3.99 1.33 -15.18
N GLY A 67 -3.11 0.88 -14.29
CA GLY A 67 -3.15 -0.42 -13.64
C GLY A 67 -2.14 -1.42 -14.19
N LYS A 68 -1.91 -2.46 -13.41
CA LYS A 68 -0.96 -3.54 -13.66
C LYS A 68 -1.15 -4.24 -15.01
N SER A 69 -2.41 -4.55 -15.36
CA SER A 69 -2.74 -5.19 -16.63
C SER A 69 -2.34 -4.33 -17.85
N GLU A 70 -2.40 -3.02 -17.71
CA GLU A 70 -1.98 -2.12 -18.78
C GLU A 70 -0.45 -2.08 -18.91
N ILE A 71 0.29 -2.05 -17.80
CA ILE A 71 1.75 -2.18 -17.83
C ILE A 71 2.16 -3.49 -18.50
N GLN A 72 1.53 -4.62 -18.12
CA GLN A 72 1.81 -5.92 -18.71
C GLN A 72 1.57 -5.95 -20.21
N LYS A 73 0.47 -5.33 -20.69
CA LYS A 73 0.21 -5.17 -22.12
C LYS A 73 1.26 -4.30 -22.81
N CYS A 74 1.65 -3.18 -22.20
CA CYS A 74 2.69 -2.32 -22.76
C CYS A 74 4.02 -3.06 -22.91
N ILE A 75 4.37 -3.93 -21.97
CA ILE A 75 5.56 -4.79 -22.07
C ILE A 75 5.39 -5.83 -23.17
N SER A 76 4.25 -6.53 -23.24
CA SER A 76 3.95 -7.54 -24.25
C SER A 76 3.99 -6.96 -25.67
N ASP A 77 3.48 -5.74 -25.83
CA ASP A 77 3.45 -5.02 -27.11
C ASP A 77 4.75 -4.28 -27.43
N ASN A 78 5.79 -4.48 -26.62
CA ASN A 78 7.11 -3.82 -26.75
C ASN A 78 7.07 -2.28 -26.71
N ILE A 79 6.04 -1.69 -26.09
CA ILE A 79 5.96 -0.24 -25.84
C ILE A 79 6.87 0.14 -24.68
N ILE A 80 6.81 -0.60 -23.56
CA ILE A 80 7.74 -0.52 -22.45
C ILE A 80 8.68 -1.71 -22.56
N LYS A 81 9.97 -1.46 -22.61
CA LYS A 81 11.02 -2.51 -22.66
C LYS A 81 11.87 -2.39 -21.42
N PRO A 82 11.53 -3.12 -20.34
CA PRO A 82 12.30 -3.08 -19.10
C PRO A 82 13.76 -3.40 -19.33
N CYS A 83 14.63 -2.54 -18.83
CA CYS A 83 16.09 -2.65 -18.94
C CYS A 83 16.74 -1.79 -17.84
N TYR A 84 18.06 -1.74 -17.77
CA TYR A 84 18.80 -1.08 -16.69
C TYR A 84 18.39 0.39 -16.44
N ASN A 85 17.85 1.11 -17.43
CA ASN A 85 17.40 2.50 -17.32
C ASN A 85 15.89 2.70 -17.53
N ILE A 86 15.13 1.62 -17.75
CA ILE A 86 13.66 1.62 -17.82
C ILE A 86 13.14 0.54 -16.89
N LEU A 87 12.62 0.93 -15.77
CA LEU A 87 12.14 0.05 -14.71
C LEU A 87 10.62 0.06 -14.63
N VAL A 88 10.09 -0.96 -14.00
CA VAL A 88 8.67 -1.11 -13.69
C VAL A 88 8.51 -1.38 -12.21
N ALA A 89 7.52 -0.75 -11.57
CA ALA A 89 7.18 -1.01 -10.19
C ALA A 89 5.66 -1.13 -10.04
N ILE A 90 5.22 -2.25 -9.45
CA ILE A 90 3.82 -2.66 -9.42
C ILE A 90 3.40 -3.27 -8.08
N ASP A 91 2.10 -3.35 -7.88
CA ASP A 91 1.52 -4.08 -6.77
C ASP A 91 1.60 -5.59 -6.99
N SER A 92 1.86 -6.34 -5.92
CA SER A 92 1.92 -7.81 -6.00
C SER A 92 0.54 -8.44 -6.14
N ASP A 93 -0.51 -7.82 -5.61
CA ASP A 93 -1.81 -8.46 -5.44
C ASP A 93 -1.67 -9.82 -4.73
N TYR A 94 -2.27 -10.89 -5.31
CA TYR A 94 -2.06 -12.26 -4.86
C TYR A 94 -0.97 -13.01 -5.65
N ASP A 95 -0.42 -12.40 -6.71
CA ASP A 95 0.54 -13.06 -7.60
C ASP A 95 1.77 -13.54 -6.81
N PHE A 96 2.27 -12.73 -5.84
CA PHE A 96 3.39 -13.10 -4.99
C PHE A 96 3.09 -14.32 -4.10
N LEU A 97 1.88 -14.38 -3.49
CA LEU A 97 1.51 -15.50 -2.63
C LEU A 97 1.20 -16.78 -3.40
N LYS A 98 0.68 -16.65 -4.62
CA LYS A 98 0.30 -17.78 -5.47
C LYS A 98 1.41 -18.24 -6.41
N ASP A 99 2.56 -17.57 -6.40
CA ASP A 99 3.64 -17.75 -7.40
C ASP A 99 3.13 -17.64 -8.86
N GLU A 100 2.06 -16.86 -9.05
CA GLU A 100 1.52 -16.58 -10.38
C GLU A 100 2.40 -15.56 -11.11
N LYS A 101 2.45 -15.69 -12.45
CA LYS A 101 3.24 -14.79 -13.32
C LYS A 101 4.72 -14.69 -12.93
N ALA A 102 5.27 -15.77 -12.39
CA ALA A 102 6.66 -15.80 -11.89
C ALA A 102 7.67 -15.25 -12.92
N GLN A 103 7.50 -15.55 -14.22
CA GLN A 103 8.40 -15.04 -15.28
C GLN A 103 8.41 -13.51 -15.37
N PHE A 104 7.27 -12.85 -15.10
CA PHE A 104 7.20 -11.40 -15.09
C PHE A 104 7.96 -10.81 -13.90
N TYR A 105 7.79 -11.39 -12.71
CA TYR A 105 8.47 -10.95 -11.49
C TYR A 105 9.93 -11.41 -11.38
N LEU A 106 10.35 -12.41 -12.15
CA LEU A 106 11.76 -12.79 -12.26
C LEU A 106 12.57 -11.83 -13.14
N ASN A 107 11.92 -10.90 -13.83
CA ASN A 107 12.59 -9.84 -14.55
C ASN A 107 13.21 -8.86 -13.53
N GLU A 108 14.53 -8.77 -13.49
CA GLU A 108 15.30 -7.92 -12.58
C GLU A 108 15.04 -6.40 -12.70
N PHE A 109 14.30 -5.99 -13.72
CA PHE A 109 13.88 -4.61 -13.94
C PHE A 109 12.43 -4.35 -13.50
N VAL A 110 11.79 -5.34 -12.86
CA VAL A 110 10.42 -5.26 -12.34
C VAL A 110 10.45 -5.40 -10.83
N PHE A 111 10.05 -4.35 -10.13
CA PHE A 111 9.93 -4.30 -8.66
C PHE A 111 8.48 -4.51 -8.24
N GLN A 112 8.29 -5.07 -7.06
CA GLN A 112 6.97 -5.37 -6.52
C GLN A 112 6.84 -5.02 -5.04
N THR A 113 5.61 -4.91 -4.56
CA THR A 113 5.33 -4.55 -3.16
C THR A 113 5.54 -5.71 -2.18
N TYR A 114 5.52 -6.97 -2.62
CA TYR A 114 5.53 -8.19 -1.78
C TYR A 114 4.32 -8.36 -0.84
N VAL A 115 3.57 -7.30 -0.59
CA VAL A 115 2.23 -7.28 0.05
C VAL A 115 1.18 -7.04 -1.03
N TYR A 116 -0.11 -7.02 -0.67
CA TYR A 116 -1.15 -6.89 -1.68
C TYR A 116 -0.95 -5.65 -2.57
N SER A 117 -0.83 -4.46 -1.95
CA SER A 117 -0.67 -3.19 -2.67
C SER A 117 0.01 -2.13 -1.79
N ILE A 118 0.25 -0.95 -2.34
CA ILE A 118 0.83 0.19 -1.60
C ILE A 118 -0.06 0.64 -0.43
N GLU A 119 -1.40 0.51 -0.53
CA GLU A 119 -2.32 0.82 0.56
C GLU A 119 -2.01 -0.03 1.80
N SER A 120 -1.57 -1.28 1.62
CA SER A 120 -1.18 -2.16 2.74
C SER A 120 -0.07 -1.58 3.59
N PHE A 121 0.81 -0.75 3.04
CA PHE A 121 1.85 -0.04 3.81
C PHE A 121 1.31 1.15 4.58
N TYR A 122 0.43 1.94 3.98
CA TYR A 122 -0.12 3.13 4.62
C TYR A 122 -1.15 2.79 5.69
N PHE A 123 -1.99 1.78 5.44
CA PHE A 123 -3.11 1.39 6.29
C PHE A 123 -2.83 0.14 7.13
N PHE A 124 -1.54 -0.21 7.30
CA PHE A 124 -1.16 -1.30 8.20
C PHE A 124 -1.68 -1.05 9.62
N PRO A 125 -2.38 -2.04 10.23
CA PRO A 125 -3.15 -1.81 11.46
C PRO A 125 -2.30 -1.77 12.74
N GLU A 126 -1.04 -1.50 12.68
CA GLU A 126 -0.18 -1.31 13.86
C GLU A 126 -0.12 0.18 14.21
N GLY A 127 -0.31 0.52 15.47
CA GLY A 127 -0.26 1.90 15.95
C GLY A 127 -1.46 2.75 15.51
N LEU A 128 -2.59 2.17 15.17
CA LEU A 128 -3.80 2.91 14.76
C LEU A 128 -4.33 3.81 15.86
N TYR A 129 -4.21 3.38 17.10
CA TYR A 129 -4.65 4.19 18.23
C TYR A 129 -3.81 5.48 18.36
N GLU A 130 -2.50 5.40 18.15
CA GLU A 130 -1.62 6.59 18.14
C GLU A 130 -1.99 7.55 17.00
N ILE A 131 -2.35 7.02 15.82
CA ILE A 131 -2.88 7.85 14.72
C ILE A 131 -4.16 8.59 15.15
N CYS A 132 -5.06 7.91 15.88
CA CYS A 132 -6.27 8.57 16.40
C CYS A 132 -5.92 9.70 17.38
N LEU A 133 -4.92 9.50 18.25
CA LEU A 133 -4.43 10.53 19.16
C LEU A 133 -3.81 11.72 18.41
N ASP A 134 -2.97 11.45 17.43
CA ASP A 134 -2.35 12.48 16.57
C ASP A 134 -3.39 13.31 15.82
N CYS A 135 -4.46 12.65 15.32
CA CYS A 135 -5.55 13.34 14.64
C CYS A 135 -6.38 14.23 15.57
N THR A 136 -6.44 13.92 16.84
CA THR A 136 -7.28 14.65 17.82
C THR A 136 -6.52 15.63 18.68
N ASN A 137 -5.18 15.57 18.68
CA ASN A 137 -4.33 16.30 19.62
C ASN A 137 -4.74 16.09 21.10
N THR A 138 -5.31 14.93 21.43
CA THR A 138 -5.69 14.58 22.79
C THR A 138 -4.57 13.81 23.48
N CYS A 139 -4.36 14.10 24.76
CA CYS A 139 -3.35 13.41 25.58
C CYS A 139 -3.95 12.22 26.36
N ASN A 140 -5.11 11.74 26.00
CA ASN A 140 -5.83 10.73 26.77
C ASN A 140 -5.38 9.32 26.39
N ASN A 141 -4.54 8.71 27.24
CA ASN A 141 -3.96 7.38 27.06
C ASN A 141 -4.90 6.22 27.48
N ASP A 142 -6.20 6.45 27.62
CA ASP A 142 -7.14 5.41 28.00
C ASP A 142 -7.48 4.49 26.83
N LYS A 143 -6.62 3.48 26.59
CA LYS A 143 -6.82 2.45 25.57
C LYS A 143 -7.93 1.45 25.89
N ASN A 144 -8.40 1.38 27.14
CA ASN A 144 -9.17 0.25 27.69
C ASN A 144 -10.50 -0.06 27.00
N ASN A 145 -11.05 0.84 26.19
CA ASN A 145 -12.35 0.64 25.54
C ASN A 145 -12.35 0.86 24.02
N LEU A 146 -11.19 1.13 23.40
CA LEU A 146 -11.08 1.48 21.98
C LEU A 146 -9.79 0.89 21.38
N ASP A 147 -9.52 -0.38 21.66
CA ASP A 147 -8.32 -1.07 21.18
C ASP A 147 -8.48 -1.48 19.71
N ILE A 148 -8.35 -0.49 18.84
CA ILE A 148 -8.44 -0.67 17.39
C ILE A 148 -7.28 -1.54 16.86
N ASP A 149 -6.11 -1.51 17.50
CA ASP A 149 -4.96 -2.33 17.09
C ASP A 149 -5.28 -3.82 17.30
N SER A 150 -5.86 -4.18 18.46
CA SER A 150 -6.27 -5.56 18.74
C SER A 150 -7.43 -6.04 17.85
N LEU A 151 -8.28 -5.16 17.35
CA LEU A 151 -9.38 -5.54 16.45
C LEU A 151 -8.84 -6.24 15.19
N PHE A 152 -7.89 -5.61 14.51
CA PHE A 152 -7.32 -6.15 13.28
C PHE A 152 -6.42 -7.36 13.53
N LEU A 153 -5.71 -7.39 14.64
CA LEU A 153 -4.92 -8.55 15.05
C LEU A 153 -5.81 -9.78 15.26
N ARG A 154 -6.90 -9.64 16.02
CA ARG A 154 -7.87 -10.73 16.25
C ARG A 154 -8.53 -11.18 14.95
N TRP A 155 -8.88 -10.25 14.08
CA TRP A 155 -9.41 -10.59 12.77
C TRP A 155 -8.39 -11.40 11.96
N SER A 156 -7.12 -10.97 11.91
CA SER A 156 -6.05 -11.71 11.24
C SER A 156 -5.95 -13.14 11.75
N GLN A 157 -5.92 -13.31 13.07
CA GLN A 157 -5.83 -14.63 13.71
C GLN A 157 -7.03 -15.52 13.41
N ALA A 158 -8.25 -14.96 13.48
CA ALA A 158 -9.48 -15.71 13.22
C ALA A 158 -9.61 -16.16 11.76
N TYR A 159 -9.21 -15.32 10.81
CA TYR A 159 -9.44 -15.58 9.38
C TYR A 159 -8.21 -16.07 8.61
N TYR A 160 -7.08 -16.31 9.27
CA TYR A 160 -5.86 -16.79 8.63
C TYR A 160 -6.08 -18.08 7.84
N SER A 161 -6.68 -19.10 8.44
CA SER A 161 -6.95 -20.39 7.78
C SER A 161 -7.92 -20.26 6.59
N VAL A 162 -8.91 -19.39 6.70
CA VAL A 162 -9.84 -19.06 5.60
C VAL A 162 -9.10 -18.43 4.43
N PHE A 163 -8.17 -17.53 4.72
CA PHE A 163 -7.33 -16.88 3.71
C PHE A 163 -6.40 -17.89 3.02
N ILE A 164 -5.72 -18.76 3.78
CA ILE A 164 -4.83 -19.78 3.21
C ILE A 164 -5.63 -20.71 2.29
N LYS A 165 -6.82 -21.13 2.69
CA LYS A 165 -7.71 -21.93 1.84
C LYS A 165 -8.07 -21.19 0.55
N TYR A 166 -8.38 -19.89 0.64
CA TYR A 166 -8.62 -19.08 -0.56
C TYR A 166 -7.40 -19.02 -1.47
N ILE A 167 -6.19 -18.79 -0.94
CA ILE A 167 -4.98 -18.68 -1.75
C ILE A 167 -4.63 -20.01 -2.44
N LYS A 168 -4.69 -21.15 -1.70
CA LYS A 168 -4.31 -22.47 -2.22
C LYS A 168 -5.34 -23.08 -3.15
N GLU A 169 -6.62 -22.97 -2.81
CA GLU A 169 -7.69 -23.66 -3.52
C GLU A 169 -8.49 -22.75 -4.45
N ASN A 170 -8.20 -21.44 -4.43
CA ASN A 170 -8.98 -20.41 -5.15
C ASN A 170 -10.50 -20.47 -4.83
N CYS A 171 -10.84 -20.84 -3.59
CA CYS A 171 -12.19 -21.05 -3.10
C CYS A 171 -12.95 -19.72 -3.00
N LYS A 172 -14.01 -19.55 -3.79
CA LYS A 172 -14.80 -18.32 -3.84
C LYS A 172 -15.52 -18.04 -2.54
N GLU A 173 -16.06 -19.08 -1.89
CA GLU A 173 -16.76 -18.98 -0.61
C GLU A 173 -15.81 -18.45 0.49
N SER A 174 -14.58 -18.94 0.52
CA SER A 174 -13.55 -18.45 1.44
C SER A 174 -13.21 -16.98 1.18
N LYS A 175 -13.13 -16.57 -0.09
CA LYS A 175 -12.91 -15.18 -0.47
C LYS A 175 -14.06 -14.28 -0.01
N GLU A 176 -15.30 -14.69 -0.26
CA GLU A 176 -16.49 -13.93 0.13
C GLU A 176 -16.60 -13.81 1.66
N LEU A 177 -16.35 -14.90 2.37
CA LEU A 177 -16.34 -14.92 3.84
C LEU A 177 -15.28 -13.95 4.40
N LEU A 178 -14.05 -14.01 3.89
CA LEU A 178 -12.95 -13.13 4.27
C LEU A 178 -13.30 -11.65 4.05
N TYR A 179 -13.82 -11.31 2.86
CA TYR A 179 -14.14 -9.93 2.51
C TYR A 179 -15.32 -9.39 3.32
N ASN A 180 -16.35 -10.21 3.54
CA ASN A 180 -17.50 -9.83 4.33
C ASN A 180 -17.12 -9.65 5.81
N SER A 181 -16.28 -10.52 6.36
CA SER A 181 -15.80 -10.39 7.73
C SER A 181 -15.00 -9.10 7.93
N LEU A 182 -14.11 -8.75 7.00
CA LEU A 182 -13.34 -7.52 7.06
C LEU A 182 -14.25 -6.28 6.95
N LYS A 183 -15.21 -6.29 6.02
CA LYS A 183 -16.18 -5.18 5.87
C LYS A 183 -17.02 -4.95 7.12
N ASN A 184 -17.36 -6.01 7.84
CA ASN A 184 -18.23 -5.95 9.02
C ASN A 184 -17.45 -5.76 10.33
N LEU A 185 -16.14 -5.50 10.27
CA LEU A 185 -15.37 -5.15 11.45
C LEU A 185 -15.98 -3.93 12.15
N ASP A 186 -16.09 -4.01 13.49
CA ASP A 186 -16.52 -2.92 14.32
C ASP A 186 -15.71 -2.83 15.61
N VAL A 187 -15.07 -1.70 15.84
CA VAL A 187 -14.27 -1.44 17.04
C VAL A 187 -15.07 -1.51 18.34
N TYR A 188 -16.38 -1.40 18.26
CA TYR A 188 -17.29 -1.54 19.40
C TYR A 188 -17.79 -2.97 19.64
N ASP A 189 -17.59 -3.87 18.68
CA ASP A 189 -17.98 -5.29 18.77
C ASP A 189 -16.78 -6.22 18.57
N LEU A 190 -16.00 -6.39 19.63
CA LEU A 190 -14.82 -7.26 19.63
C LEU A 190 -15.16 -8.75 19.82
N LYS A 191 -16.44 -9.11 19.95
CA LYS A 191 -16.86 -10.49 20.27
C LYS A 191 -17.10 -11.36 19.03
N GLY A 192 -17.20 -10.76 17.85
CA GLY A 192 -17.63 -11.44 16.61
C GLY A 192 -16.62 -12.47 16.04
N PHE A 193 -15.49 -12.75 16.72
CA PHE A 193 -14.44 -13.64 16.19
C PHE A 193 -14.37 -15.01 16.88
N GLU A 194 -15.22 -15.27 17.88
CA GLU A 194 -15.11 -16.47 18.71
C GLU A 194 -15.58 -17.76 18.00
N GLU A 195 -16.24 -17.66 16.85
CA GLU A 195 -16.89 -18.78 16.17
C GLU A 195 -16.19 -19.29 14.89
N VAL A 196 -15.03 -18.72 14.51
CA VAL A 196 -14.32 -19.24 13.32
C VAL A 196 -13.57 -20.50 13.74
N GLU A 197 -14.05 -21.69 13.29
CA GLU A 197 -13.37 -22.95 13.50
C GLU A 197 -11.89 -22.83 13.16
N GLN A 198 -11.04 -23.12 14.13
CA GLN A 198 -9.60 -23.21 13.93
C GLN A 198 -9.32 -24.38 12.96
N GLN A 199 -9.19 -24.06 11.70
CA GLN A 199 -8.69 -25.03 10.72
C GLN A 199 -7.19 -25.24 10.95
N PRO A 200 -6.63 -26.40 10.58
CA PRO A 200 -5.22 -26.67 10.77
C PRO A 200 -4.39 -25.58 10.10
N LEU A 201 -3.41 -25.04 10.83
CA LEU A 201 -2.44 -24.08 10.33
C LEU A 201 -1.67 -24.70 9.18
N TYR A 202 -1.76 -24.09 8.01
CA TYR A 202 -0.95 -24.48 6.87
C TYR A 202 0.42 -23.78 7.01
N GLU A 203 1.47 -24.54 7.31
CA GLU A 203 2.83 -24.03 7.52
C GLU A 203 3.52 -23.52 6.23
N GLU A 204 2.97 -23.84 5.08
CA GLU A 204 3.67 -23.74 3.78
C GLU A 204 3.81 -22.33 3.16
N LEU A 205 3.45 -21.25 3.86
CA LEU A 205 3.64 -19.89 3.35
C LEU A 205 4.60 -19.04 4.21
N ASP A 206 5.34 -19.65 5.13
CA ASP A 206 6.31 -18.95 5.97
C ASP A 206 7.43 -18.28 5.17
N ASP A 207 7.82 -18.85 4.02
CA ASP A 207 8.79 -18.27 3.09
C ASP A 207 8.33 -16.90 2.50
N LYS A 208 7.02 -16.64 2.50
CA LYS A 208 6.42 -15.39 2.05
C LYS A 208 6.28 -14.34 3.17
N VAL A 209 6.75 -14.64 4.37
CA VAL A 209 6.60 -13.78 5.57
C VAL A 209 5.14 -13.53 5.96
N LEU A 210 4.20 -14.25 5.37
CA LEU A 210 2.79 -14.26 5.77
C LEU A 210 2.63 -15.11 7.04
N ASN A 211 2.04 -14.53 8.08
CA ASN A 211 1.74 -15.23 9.32
C ASN A 211 0.38 -14.83 9.88
N ILE A 212 -0.03 -15.52 10.94
CA ILE A 212 -1.33 -15.33 11.58
C ILE A 212 -1.61 -13.88 12.06
N ASN A 213 -0.59 -13.08 12.28
CA ASN A 213 -0.73 -11.73 12.82
C ASN A 213 -0.73 -10.63 11.75
N ASN A 214 -0.30 -10.94 10.51
CA ASN A 214 -0.11 -9.92 9.47
C ASN A 214 -0.98 -10.12 8.23
N LEU A 215 -2.06 -10.90 8.33
CA LEU A 215 -2.99 -11.15 7.23
C LEU A 215 -3.50 -9.86 6.56
N CYS A 216 -3.67 -8.79 7.33
CA CYS A 216 -4.12 -7.50 6.82
C CYS A 216 -3.25 -6.93 5.70
N LEU A 217 -1.96 -7.28 5.64
CA LEU A 217 -1.05 -6.85 4.57
C LEU A 217 -1.36 -7.50 3.22
N PHE A 218 -2.06 -8.63 3.24
CA PHE A 218 -2.28 -9.49 2.08
C PHE A 218 -3.74 -9.53 1.62
N VAL A 219 -4.61 -8.67 2.16
CA VAL A 219 -5.97 -8.49 1.66
C VAL A 219 -6.04 -7.32 0.71
N ASN A 220 -7.15 -7.23 -0.05
CA ASN A 220 -7.36 -6.13 -0.99
C ASN A 220 -7.12 -4.76 -0.33
N GLY A 221 -6.16 -4.00 -0.83
CA GLY A 221 -5.68 -2.77 -0.23
C GLY A 221 -6.75 -1.69 -0.12
N HIS A 222 -7.59 -1.52 -1.14
CA HIS A 222 -8.69 -0.56 -1.09
C HIS A 222 -9.74 -0.92 -0.03
N LEU A 223 -10.03 -2.22 0.14
CA LEU A 223 -10.93 -2.68 1.19
C LEU A 223 -10.32 -2.44 2.57
N LEU A 224 -9.03 -2.72 2.73
CA LEU A 224 -8.31 -2.43 3.98
C LEU A 224 -8.35 -0.93 4.29
N GLU A 225 -8.03 -0.06 3.32
CA GLU A 225 -8.11 1.40 3.45
C GLU A 225 -9.50 1.83 3.92
N GLU A 226 -10.56 1.37 3.25
CA GLU A 226 -11.95 1.70 3.60
C GLU A 226 -12.27 1.36 5.05
N VAL A 227 -11.94 0.13 5.48
CA VAL A 227 -12.26 -0.37 6.82
C VAL A 227 -11.42 0.32 7.89
N VAL A 228 -10.11 0.45 7.67
CA VAL A 228 -9.22 1.14 8.61
C VAL A 228 -9.63 2.59 8.80
N LEU A 229 -9.91 3.32 7.73
CA LEU A 229 -10.37 4.70 7.82
C LEU A 229 -11.71 4.82 8.55
N ARG A 230 -12.65 3.90 8.30
CA ARG A 230 -13.95 3.88 8.98
C ARG A 230 -13.79 3.69 10.49
N GLU A 231 -13.03 2.66 10.89
CA GLU A 231 -12.85 2.35 12.31
C GLU A 231 -12.01 3.43 13.03
N THR A 232 -10.98 3.96 12.38
CA THR A 232 -10.21 5.10 12.91
C THR A 232 -11.10 6.34 13.13
N LYS A 233 -12.01 6.64 12.19
CA LYS A 233 -12.97 7.75 12.36
C LYS A 233 -13.88 7.54 13.57
N LYS A 234 -14.34 6.32 13.83
CA LYS A 234 -15.17 6.02 15.02
C LYS A 234 -14.40 6.29 16.31
N VAL A 235 -13.15 5.82 16.39
CA VAL A 235 -12.28 6.03 17.57
C VAL A 235 -11.96 7.52 17.75
N THR A 236 -11.55 8.20 16.68
CA THR A 236 -11.27 9.65 16.69
C THR A 236 -12.48 10.46 17.19
N TYR A 237 -13.67 10.16 16.67
CA TYR A 237 -14.91 10.81 17.11
C TYR A 237 -15.15 10.61 18.63
N LYS A 238 -14.94 9.39 19.11
CA LYS A 238 -15.12 9.06 20.54
C LYS A 238 -14.12 9.78 21.45
N LEU A 239 -12.87 9.91 20.98
CA LEU A 239 -11.86 10.67 21.71
C LEU A 239 -12.23 12.16 21.80
N LEU A 240 -12.71 12.76 20.71
CA LEU A 240 -13.17 14.14 20.68
C LEU A 240 -14.39 14.38 21.59
N GLU A 241 -15.35 13.47 21.61
CA GLU A 241 -16.50 13.55 22.53
C GLU A 241 -16.05 13.50 24.00
N ARG A 242 -15.12 12.63 24.35
CA ARG A 242 -14.56 12.56 25.71
C ARG A 242 -13.87 13.85 26.08
N GLU A 243 -13.02 14.39 25.20
CA GLU A 243 -12.33 15.66 25.45
C GLU A 243 -13.31 16.80 25.63
N LYS A 244 -14.32 16.90 24.78
CA LYS A 244 -15.40 17.87 24.92
C LYS A 244 -16.09 17.77 26.29
N ASN A 245 -16.48 16.58 26.72
CA ASN A 245 -17.13 16.36 27.99
C ASN A 245 -16.21 16.72 29.17
N ASN A 246 -14.92 16.43 29.07
CA ASN A 246 -13.91 16.81 30.07
C ASN A 246 -13.77 18.33 30.21
N ILE A 247 -13.80 19.07 29.09
CA ILE A 247 -13.73 20.54 29.09
C ILE A 247 -15.02 21.13 29.67
N LEU A 248 -16.20 20.65 29.22
CA LEU A 248 -17.50 21.10 29.73
C LEU A 248 -17.64 20.91 31.24
N ALA A 249 -17.08 19.83 31.79
CA ALA A 249 -17.10 19.58 33.23
C ALA A 249 -16.23 20.54 34.05
N LYS A 250 -15.29 21.24 33.40
CA LYS A 250 -14.29 22.10 34.06
C LYS A 250 -14.43 23.58 33.76
N THR A 251 -15.30 23.97 32.83
CA THR A 251 -15.43 25.35 32.35
C THR A 251 -16.87 25.75 32.16
N ASP A 252 -17.16 27.05 32.30
CA ASP A 252 -18.48 27.63 31.98
C ASP A 252 -18.62 27.98 30.49
N GLN A 253 -17.75 27.49 29.63
CA GLN A 253 -17.80 27.74 28.19
C GLN A 253 -18.99 27.05 27.54
N SER A 254 -19.53 27.65 26.48
CA SER A 254 -20.62 27.03 25.75
C SER A 254 -20.15 25.79 24.97
N ALA A 255 -21.01 24.79 24.85
CA ALA A 255 -20.72 23.59 24.05
C ALA A 255 -20.37 23.91 22.57
N LYS A 256 -20.87 25.03 22.04
CA LYS A 256 -20.61 25.51 20.69
C LYS A 256 -19.17 26.01 20.54
N ASP A 257 -18.68 26.78 21.52
CA ASP A 257 -17.32 27.32 21.46
C ASP A 257 -16.28 26.23 21.63
N ILE A 258 -16.53 25.26 22.53
CA ILE A 258 -15.67 24.10 22.73
C ILE A 258 -15.60 23.24 21.46
N ASN A 259 -16.75 22.95 20.82
CA ASN A 259 -16.77 22.24 19.54
C ASN A 259 -15.92 22.96 18.48
N ALA A 260 -16.07 24.29 18.34
CA ALA A 260 -15.30 25.04 17.37
C ALA A 260 -13.79 24.98 17.62
N GLN A 261 -13.36 24.96 18.89
CA GLN A 261 -11.94 24.82 19.27
C GLN A 261 -11.42 23.40 18.94
N ILE A 262 -12.15 22.36 19.33
CA ILE A 262 -11.77 20.98 19.13
C ILE A 262 -11.65 20.68 17.62
N TYR A 263 -12.67 21.03 16.81
CA TYR A 263 -12.63 20.79 15.37
C TYR A 263 -11.53 21.57 14.63
N LYS A 264 -11.11 22.72 15.12
CA LYS A 264 -9.97 23.46 14.55
C LYS A 264 -8.63 22.79 14.78
N SER A 265 -8.53 21.96 15.81
CA SER A 265 -7.29 21.26 16.18
C SER A 265 -7.19 19.86 15.57
N THR A 266 -8.21 19.36 14.88
CA THR A 266 -8.19 18.03 14.27
C THR A 266 -7.39 18.04 12.96
N SER A 267 -6.56 17.02 12.77
CA SER A 267 -5.84 16.76 11.53
C SER A 267 -6.67 15.88 10.59
N ASP A 268 -6.38 15.97 9.28
CA ASP A 268 -6.97 15.06 8.28
C ASP A 268 -6.43 13.65 8.47
N ILE A 269 -7.32 12.70 8.76
CA ILE A 269 -6.97 11.30 9.04
C ILE A 269 -6.24 10.67 7.85
N LEU A 270 -6.71 10.88 6.62
CA LEU A 270 -6.08 10.32 5.43
C LEU A 270 -4.69 10.89 5.21
N ALA A 271 -4.52 12.20 5.43
CA ALA A 271 -3.22 12.84 5.35
C ALA A 271 -2.26 12.28 6.41
N THR A 272 -2.74 12.03 7.63
CA THR A 272 -1.95 11.44 8.71
C THR A 272 -1.49 10.02 8.35
N PHE A 273 -2.37 9.17 7.81
CA PHE A 273 -1.98 7.85 7.31
C PHE A 273 -0.90 7.93 6.23
N ARG A 274 -1.07 8.81 5.26
CA ARG A 274 -0.11 8.98 4.17
C ARG A 274 1.22 9.61 4.60
N ALA A 275 1.28 10.21 5.79
CA ALA A 275 2.49 10.78 6.38
C ALA A 275 3.23 9.80 7.30
N ARG A 276 2.72 8.57 7.50
CA ARG A 276 3.38 7.56 8.35
C ARG A 276 4.82 7.32 7.90
N ASN A 277 5.67 7.10 8.88
CA ASN A 277 7.01 6.60 8.59
C ASN A 277 6.96 5.13 8.19
N LEU A 278 7.35 4.83 6.96
CA LEU A 278 7.33 3.49 6.38
C LEU A 278 8.65 2.73 6.60
N GLU A 279 9.70 3.38 7.10
CA GLU A 279 11.06 2.81 7.19
C GLU A 279 11.14 1.54 8.03
N GLN A 280 10.29 1.42 9.05
CA GLN A 280 10.31 0.26 9.96
C GLN A 280 9.46 -0.92 9.47
N HIS A 281 8.81 -0.79 8.33
CA HIS A 281 7.95 -1.86 7.81
C HIS A 281 8.80 -2.97 7.17
N PRO A 282 8.65 -4.25 7.56
CA PRO A 282 9.55 -5.33 7.15
C PRO A 282 9.65 -5.53 5.63
N PHE A 283 8.55 -5.30 4.91
CA PHE A 283 8.55 -5.39 3.45
C PHE A 283 9.17 -4.20 2.75
N ILE A 284 9.25 -3.04 3.40
CA ILE A 284 10.00 -1.87 2.90
C ILE A 284 11.49 -2.19 2.84
N GLU A 285 12.05 -2.83 3.87
CA GLU A 285 13.45 -3.25 3.87
C GLU A 285 13.75 -4.23 2.74
N ARG A 286 12.83 -5.16 2.45
CA ARG A 286 12.98 -6.09 1.32
C ARG A 286 13.03 -5.36 -0.02
N ILE A 287 12.10 -4.42 -0.26
CA ILE A 287 12.08 -3.63 -1.50
C ILE A 287 13.36 -2.77 -1.60
N LYS A 288 13.79 -2.16 -0.49
CA LYS A 288 15.04 -1.39 -0.46
C LYS A 288 16.24 -2.25 -0.81
N GLN A 289 16.31 -3.49 -0.31
CA GLN A 289 17.40 -4.42 -0.63
C GLN A 289 17.44 -4.74 -2.12
N ASP A 290 16.30 -5.05 -2.74
CA ASP A 290 16.20 -5.28 -4.18
C ASP A 290 16.69 -4.07 -4.98
N LEU A 291 16.34 -2.86 -4.56
CA LEU A 291 16.79 -1.62 -5.20
C LEU A 291 18.29 -1.38 -5.02
N LEU A 292 18.84 -1.70 -3.85
CA LEU A 292 20.30 -1.59 -3.59
C LEU A 292 21.09 -2.62 -4.40
N ASP A 293 20.62 -3.86 -4.49
CA ASP A 293 21.24 -4.92 -5.29
C ASP A 293 21.22 -4.53 -6.77
N PHE A 294 20.09 -4.01 -7.26
CA PHE A 294 19.98 -3.48 -8.61
C PHE A 294 20.97 -2.32 -8.84
N ARG A 295 21.02 -1.35 -7.92
CA ARG A 295 21.95 -0.23 -8.01
C ARG A 295 23.40 -0.69 -8.04
N GLN A 296 23.78 -1.61 -7.18
CA GLN A 296 25.12 -2.17 -7.13
C GLN A 296 25.51 -2.84 -8.45
N LYS A 297 24.55 -3.52 -9.08
CA LYS A 297 24.78 -4.25 -10.33
C LYS A 297 24.94 -3.36 -11.55
N TYR A 298 24.22 -2.24 -11.62
CA TYR A 298 24.10 -1.45 -12.84
C TYR A 298 24.65 -0.01 -12.75
N TYR A 299 24.88 0.52 -11.54
CA TYR A 299 25.23 1.93 -11.31
C TYR A 299 26.48 2.14 -10.43
N THR A 300 27.19 1.10 -10.06
CA THR A 300 28.52 1.14 -9.43
C THR A 300 29.58 0.71 -10.43
#